data_17848fa20f8de056d1ee904637d82541
#
_entry.id   17848fa20f8de056d1ee904637d82541
#
_cell.length_a   1.000
_cell.length_b   1.000
_cell.length_c   1.000
_cell.angle_alpha   90.00
_cell.angle_beta   90.00
_cell.angle_gamma   90.00
#
_symmetry.space_group_name_H-M   'P 1'
#
loop_
_entity.id
_entity.type
_entity.pdbx_description
1 polymer ?
#
loop_
_entity_poly.entity_id
_entity_poly.type
_entity_poly.pdbx_seq_one_letter_code
_entity_poly.pdbx_strand_id
1 'polypeptide(L)'
;KKKYPRLHSLEILKADVPPRSFKSHIPNERLAHVGHPMRNAILQSYGIQYAVAVSNRDLINIKTVFTAISPNDMFPHCSLVALRAETVLACIDSGDWTWQVTSPLLEEGLWGTVSKSDAITYAFSHNINLAMTYTCTQTGEKACGICPECRMRLDSELVVMKIL
;
A
#
# COMPACT_ATOMS: atom_id res chain seq x y z
N LYS A 1 14.61 -2.60 13.63
CA LYS A 1 15.97 -2.95 13.09
C LYS A 1 16.52 -4.28 13.61
N LYS A 2 16.33 -4.64 14.91
CA LYS A 2 16.87 -5.91 15.45
C LYS A 2 16.28 -7.17 14.77
N LYS A 3 15.01 -7.13 14.30
CA LYS A 3 14.35 -8.27 13.69
C LYS A 3 14.66 -8.42 12.17
N TYR A 4 15.05 -7.33 11.50
CA TYR A 4 15.32 -7.30 10.07
C TYR A 4 16.59 -6.49 9.76
N PRO A 5 17.78 -7.07 10.01
CA PRO A 5 19.06 -6.36 9.92
C PRO A 5 19.41 -5.85 8.51
N ARG A 6 18.77 -6.37 7.48
CA ARG A 6 18.97 -5.94 6.07
C ARG A 6 18.10 -4.75 5.66
N LEU A 7 17.14 -4.33 6.50
CA LEU A 7 16.33 -3.16 6.21
C LEU A 7 17.10 -1.89 6.57
N HIS A 8 17.12 -0.94 5.63
CA HIS A 8 17.55 0.43 5.89
C HIS A 8 16.67 1.09 6.98
N SER A 9 17.11 2.21 7.50
CA SER A 9 16.30 2.94 8.49
C SER A 9 14.95 3.30 7.89
N LEU A 10 13.89 3.04 8.67
CA LEU A 10 12.57 3.54 8.35
C LEU A 10 12.59 5.07 8.43
N GLU A 11 12.25 5.73 7.33
CA GLU A 11 11.98 7.16 7.28
C GLU A 11 10.48 7.36 7.14
N ILE A 12 9.93 8.28 7.93
CA ILE A 12 8.50 8.59 7.92
C ILE A 12 8.33 9.93 7.21
N LEU A 13 7.73 9.88 6.02
CA LEU A 13 7.28 11.07 5.31
C LEU A 13 5.85 11.40 5.72
N LYS A 14 5.61 12.64 6.14
CA LYS A 14 4.28 13.12 6.48
C LYS A 14 3.73 13.93 5.30
N ALA A 15 2.60 13.46 4.74
CA ALA A 15 1.89 14.16 3.68
C ALA A 15 0.39 14.16 3.98
N ASP A 16 -0.26 15.30 3.77
CA ASP A 16 -1.72 15.42 3.86
C ASP A 16 -2.32 15.12 2.48
N VAL A 17 -2.69 13.85 2.25
CA VAL A 17 -3.15 13.37 0.94
C VAL A 17 -4.48 12.63 1.06
N PRO A 18 -5.56 13.13 0.49
CA PRO A 18 -5.73 14.49 -0.02
C PRO A 18 -5.79 15.51 1.13
N PRO A 19 -5.53 16.78 0.88
CA PRO A 19 -5.73 17.82 1.89
C PRO A 19 -7.14 17.75 2.50
N ARG A 20 -7.26 17.94 3.81
CA ARG A 20 -8.55 17.84 4.51
C ARG A 20 -9.63 18.77 3.92
N SER A 21 -9.23 19.96 3.46
CA SER A 21 -10.11 20.91 2.77
C SER A 21 -10.72 20.33 1.49
N PHE A 22 -10.00 19.49 0.77
CA PHE A 22 -10.54 18.85 -0.45
C PHE A 22 -11.49 17.70 -0.10
N LYS A 23 -11.17 16.95 0.94
CA LYS A 23 -11.98 15.79 1.36
C LYS A 23 -13.42 16.19 1.68
N SER A 24 -13.64 17.35 2.32
CA SER A 24 -14.96 17.84 2.70
C SER A 24 -15.87 18.16 1.51
N HIS A 25 -15.29 18.33 0.30
CA HIS A 25 -16.03 18.64 -0.92
C HIS A 25 -16.27 17.41 -1.83
N ILE A 26 -15.83 16.22 -1.42
CA ILE A 26 -16.04 14.99 -2.19
C ILE A 26 -17.23 14.23 -1.60
N PRO A 27 -18.29 13.96 -2.36
CA PRO A 27 -19.44 13.20 -1.88
C PRO A 27 -19.05 11.82 -1.34
N ASN A 28 -19.62 11.42 -0.21
CA ASN A 28 -19.32 10.13 0.42
C ASN A 28 -19.59 8.94 -0.52
N GLU A 29 -20.65 9.02 -1.33
CA GLU A 29 -20.95 8.00 -2.35
C GLU A 29 -19.81 7.81 -3.33
N ARG A 30 -19.19 8.89 -3.81
CA ARG A 30 -18.04 8.81 -4.68
C ARG A 30 -16.83 8.20 -3.94
N LEU A 31 -16.59 8.58 -2.70
CA LEU A 31 -15.50 8.00 -1.89
C LEU A 31 -15.70 6.50 -1.66
N ALA A 32 -16.94 6.04 -1.54
CA ALA A 32 -17.25 4.62 -1.38
C ALA A 32 -16.94 3.79 -2.64
N HIS A 33 -17.11 4.36 -3.84
CA HIS A 33 -16.91 3.64 -5.10
C HIS A 33 -15.50 3.75 -5.67
N VAL A 34 -14.86 4.90 -5.54
CA VAL A 34 -13.56 5.15 -6.19
C VAL A 34 -12.47 5.54 -5.20
N GLY A 35 -12.77 5.66 -3.92
CA GLY A 35 -11.85 6.14 -2.91
C GLY A 35 -11.44 7.60 -3.13
N HIS A 36 -10.35 8.01 -2.52
CA HIS A 36 -9.80 9.34 -2.72
C HIS A 36 -9.12 9.47 -4.07
N PRO A 37 -9.56 10.39 -4.94
CA PRO A 37 -8.95 10.60 -6.24
C PRO A 37 -7.45 10.87 -6.12
N MET A 38 -6.67 10.22 -6.97
CA MET A 38 -5.21 10.39 -7.10
C MET A 38 -4.37 10.09 -5.84
N ARG A 39 -4.98 9.61 -4.73
CA ARG A 39 -4.23 9.35 -3.50
C ARG A 39 -3.06 8.39 -3.70
N ASN A 40 -3.29 7.27 -4.36
CA ASN A 40 -2.24 6.28 -4.59
C ASN A 40 -1.15 6.83 -5.52
N ALA A 41 -1.52 7.52 -6.59
CA ALA A 41 -0.58 8.16 -7.51
C ALA A 41 0.33 9.16 -6.79
N ILE A 42 -0.24 10.01 -5.94
CA ILE A 42 0.54 10.98 -5.14
C ILE A 42 1.50 10.24 -4.20
N LEU A 43 1.04 9.21 -3.49
CA LEU A 43 1.89 8.45 -2.58
C LEU A 43 3.02 7.71 -3.33
N GLN A 44 2.73 7.18 -4.50
CA GLN A 44 3.71 6.50 -5.36
C GLN A 44 4.73 7.51 -5.92
N SER A 45 4.29 8.70 -6.31
CA SER A 45 5.18 9.79 -6.73
C SER A 45 6.14 10.21 -5.61
N TYR A 46 5.67 10.31 -4.36
CA TYR A 46 6.56 10.51 -3.21
C TYR A 46 7.55 9.35 -3.04
N GLY A 47 7.11 8.12 -3.25
CA GLY A 47 7.98 6.95 -3.22
C GLY A 47 9.09 7.02 -4.27
N ILE A 48 8.78 7.47 -5.48
CA ILE A 48 9.74 7.66 -6.57
C ILE A 48 10.74 8.77 -6.22
N GLN A 49 10.26 9.93 -5.76
CA GLN A 49 11.13 11.04 -5.34
C GLN A 49 12.06 10.63 -4.21
N TYR A 50 11.53 9.88 -3.24
CA TYR A 50 12.34 9.35 -2.14
C TYR A 50 13.38 8.34 -2.63
N ALA A 51 13.02 7.44 -3.54
CA ALA A 51 13.96 6.49 -4.13
C ALA A 51 15.10 7.18 -4.90
N VAL A 52 14.79 8.26 -5.62
CA VAL A 52 15.82 9.11 -6.27
C VAL A 52 16.74 9.74 -5.24
N ALA A 53 16.19 10.32 -4.17
CA ALA A 53 16.97 10.97 -3.12
C ALA A 53 17.90 9.97 -2.41
N VAL A 54 17.39 8.78 -2.05
CA VAL A 54 18.17 7.71 -1.42
C VAL A 54 19.25 7.17 -2.38
N SER A 55 18.90 6.99 -3.65
CA SER A 55 19.86 6.53 -4.67
C SER A 55 21.06 7.47 -4.76
N ASN A 56 20.82 8.78 -4.75
CA ASN A 56 21.89 9.77 -4.80
C ASN A 56 22.69 9.84 -3.48
N ARG A 57 22.00 9.80 -2.33
CA ARG A 57 22.64 9.88 -1.03
C ARG A 57 23.56 8.68 -0.75
N ASP A 58 23.06 7.48 -1.07
CA ASP A 58 23.71 6.23 -0.66
C ASP A 58 24.50 5.58 -1.82
N LEU A 59 24.57 6.23 -2.99
CA LEU A 59 25.23 5.76 -4.20
C LEU A 59 24.75 4.37 -4.64
N ILE A 60 23.45 4.12 -4.52
CA ILE A 60 22.79 2.88 -4.94
C ILE A 60 21.79 3.16 -6.05
N ASN A 61 21.48 2.15 -6.86
CA ASN A 61 20.53 2.30 -7.97
C ASN A 61 19.16 1.71 -7.61
N ILE A 62 18.24 2.54 -7.09
CA ILE A 62 16.86 2.15 -6.79
C ILE A 62 15.97 2.60 -7.94
N LYS A 63 15.32 1.65 -8.61
CA LYS A 63 14.41 1.91 -9.76
C LYS A 63 13.04 1.25 -9.57
N THR A 64 12.78 0.67 -8.41
CA THR A 64 11.49 0.02 -8.13
C THR A 64 10.87 0.58 -6.87
N VAL A 65 9.60 0.95 -6.98
CA VAL A 65 8.74 1.32 -5.85
C VAL A 65 7.70 0.21 -5.66
N PHE A 66 7.72 -0.42 -4.50
CA PHE A 66 6.73 -1.43 -4.15
C PHE A 66 5.58 -0.81 -3.37
N THR A 67 4.36 -1.20 -3.77
CA THR A 67 3.13 -0.92 -3.03
C THR A 67 2.62 -2.19 -2.36
N ALA A 68 1.76 -2.07 -1.36
CA ALA A 68 1.12 -3.20 -0.70
C ALA A 68 -0.33 -3.41 -1.18
N ILE A 69 -0.62 -3.05 -2.44
CA ILE A 69 -1.93 -3.28 -3.06
C ILE A 69 -2.10 -4.79 -3.24
N SER A 70 -3.25 -5.32 -2.81
CA SER A 70 -3.59 -6.73 -2.86
C SER A 70 -4.78 -7.00 -3.79
N PRO A 71 -5.03 -8.25 -4.20
CA PRO A 71 -6.17 -8.62 -5.06
C PRO A 71 -7.54 -8.29 -4.44
N ASN A 72 -7.59 -8.14 -3.11
CA ASN A 72 -8.82 -7.79 -2.39
C ASN A 72 -9.14 -6.29 -2.39
N ASP A 73 -8.23 -5.46 -2.92
CA ASP A 73 -8.46 -4.02 -3.01
C ASP A 73 -9.33 -3.72 -4.22
N MET A 74 -10.60 -3.36 -3.99
CA MET A 74 -11.65 -3.26 -5.03
C MET A 74 -11.63 -1.96 -5.83
N PHE A 75 -10.78 -0.98 -5.46
CA PHE A 75 -10.76 0.31 -6.15
C PHE A 75 -9.99 0.24 -7.48
N PRO A 76 -10.44 0.94 -8.54
CA PRO A 76 -9.76 0.93 -9.84
C PRO A 76 -8.27 1.30 -9.79
N HIS A 77 -7.91 2.21 -8.89
CA HIS A 77 -6.51 2.63 -8.67
C HIS A 77 -5.67 1.59 -7.89
N CYS A 78 -6.29 0.49 -7.45
CA CYS A 78 -5.64 -0.63 -6.79
C CYS A 78 -5.51 -1.82 -7.76
N SER A 79 -5.00 -1.59 -8.95
CA SER A 79 -4.87 -2.61 -10.00
C SER A 79 -3.48 -2.56 -10.66
N LEU A 80 -3.10 -3.67 -11.30
CA LEU A 80 -1.86 -3.69 -12.10
C LEU A 80 -1.88 -2.66 -13.23
N VAL A 81 -3.05 -2.41 -13.83
CA VAL A 81 -3.18 -1.39 -14.87
C VAL A 81 -2.82 -0.01 -14.33
N ALA A 82 -3.31 0.35 -13.15
CA ALA A 82 -2.96 1.62 -12.50
C ALA A 82 -1.45 1.69 -12.20
N LEU A 83 -0.86 0.62 -11.67
CA LEU A 83 0.59 0.57 -11.40
C LEU A 83 1.43 0.66 -12.68
N ARG A 84 0.96 0.09 -13.80
CA ARG A 84 1.62 0.25 -15.10
C ARG A 84 1.54 1.70 -15.60
N ALA A 85 0.41 2.38 -15.42
CA ALA A 85 0.29 3.79 -15.77
C ALA A 85 1.26 4.66 -14.95
N GLU A 86 1.37 4.41 -13.64
CA GLU A 86 2.35 5.09 -12.77
C GLU A 86 3.79 4.76 -13.17
N THR A 87 4.08 3.54 -13.59
CA THR A 87 5.39 3.16 -14.13
C THR A 87 5.74 4.00 -15.35
N VAL A 88 4.80 4.10 -16.30
CA VAL A 88 5.00 4.90 -17.52
C VAL A 88 5.22 6.38 -17.16
N LEU A 89 4.44 6.94 -16.23
CA LEU A 89 4.61 8.30 -15.76
C LEU A 89 6.01 8.50 -15.15
N ALA A 90 6.45 7.59 -14.28
CA ALA A 90 7.78 7.65 -13.67
C ALA A 90 8.90 7.61 -14.73
N CYS A 91 8.76 6.77 -15.75
CA CYS A 91 9.71 6.67 -16.85
C CYS A 91 9.79 7.97 -17.67
N ILE A 92 8.65 8.58 -17.98
CA ILE A 92 8.58 9.83 -18.74
C ILE A 92 9.20 10.98 -17.94
N ASP A 93 8.80 11.13 -16.66
CA ASP A 93 9.25 12.23 -15.81
C ASP A 93 10.76 12.16 -15.51
N SER A 94 11.31 10.94 -15.37
CA SER A 94 12.74 10.75 -15.09
C SER A 94 13.61 10.65 -16.36
N GLY A 95 13.01 10.47 -17.54
CA GLY A 95 13.73 10.14 -18.78
C GLY A 95 14.41 8.76 -18.72
N ASP A 96 13.99 7.87 -17.82
CA ASP A 96 14.62 6.58 -17.58
C ASP A 96 13.57 5.45 -17.60
N TRP A 97 13.64 4.60 -18.62
CA TRP A 97 12.69 3.51 -18.88
C TRP A 97 12.94 2.25 -18.04
N THR A 98 13.82 2.31 -17.05
CA THR A 98 14.08 1.22 -16.10
C THR A 98 13.26 1.30 -14.82
N TRP A 99 12.50 2.37 -14.62
CA TRP A 99 11.60 2.50 -13.49
C TRP A 99 10.47 1.47 -13.49
N GLN A 100 10.09 1.06 -12.29
CA GLN A 100 8.95 0.19 -12.07
C GLN A 100 8.19 0.58 -10.79
N VAL A 101 6.89 0.74 -10.91
CA VAL A 101 5.96 0.84 -9.77
C VAL A 101 5.09 -0.41 -9.81
N THR A 102 5.11 -1.21 -8.76
CA THR A 102 4.42 -2.49 -8.75
C THR A 102 4.01 -2.94 -7.36
N SER A 103 3.26 -4.03 -7.26
CA SER A 103 2.96 -4.73 -6.02
C SER A 103 3.37 -6.18 -6.11
N PRO A 104 4.23 -6.67 -5.21
CA PRO A 104 4.59 -8.07 -5.18
C PRO A 104 3.41 -8.99 -4.85
N LEU A 105 2.32 -8.43 -4.30
CA LEU A 105 1.09 -9.16 -3.96
C LEU A 105 0.16 -9.38 -5.17
N LEU A 106 0.42 -8.69 -6.29
CA LEU A 106 -0.35 -8.78 -7.53
C LEU A 106 0.43 -9.40 -8.68
N GLU A 107 1.77 -9.38 -8.62
CA GLU A 107 2.63 -9.86 -9.70
C GLU A 107 2.87 -11.36 -9.59
N GLU A 108 2.38 -12.12 -10.55
CA GLU A 108 2.61 -13.57 -10.61
C GLU A 108 4.10 -13.95 -10.64
N GLY A 109 4.93 -13.13 -11.28
CA GLY A 109 6.38 -13.33 -11.36
C GLY A 109 7.15 -13.01 -10.08
N LEU A 110 6.49 -12.46 -9.05
CA LEU A 110 7.09 -12.17 -7.74
C LEU A 110 6.57 -13.17 -6.70
N TRP A 111 5.53 -12.80 -5.94
CA TRP A 111 4.97 -13.66 -4.90
C TRP A 111 3.65 -14.32 -5.31
N GLY A 112 3.18 -14.02 -6.50
CA GLY A 112 1.86 -14.43 -6.98
C GLY A 112 0.75 -13.57 -6.38
N THR A 113 -0.46 -14.05 -6.52
CA THR A 113 -1.64 -13.37 -5.98
C THR A 113 -1.77 -13.64 -4.48
N VAL A 114 -1.34 -12.71 -3.64
CA VAL A 114 -1.40 -12.82 -2.18
C VAL A 114 -2.59 -12.02 -1.66
N SER A 115 -3.58 -12.72 -1.14
CA SER A 115 -4.76 -12.11 -0.53
C SER A 115 -4.47 -11.58 0.87
N LYS A 116 -5.41 -10.81 1.43
CA LYS A 116 -5.32 -10.36 2.84
C LYS A 116 -5.37 -11.53 3.82
N SER A 117 -6.12 -12.58 3.49
CA SER A 117 -6.15 -13.81 4.28
C SER A 117 -4.81 -14.53 4.28
N ASP A 118 -4.14 -14.61 3.11
CA ASP A 118 -2.79 -15.19 3.02
C ASP A 118 -1.78 -14.42 3.85
N ALA A 119 -1.84 -13.08 3.78
CA ALA A 119 -0.98 -12.21 4.59
C ALA A 119 -1.22 -12.41 6.10
N ILE A 120 -2.46 -12.58 6.54
CA ILE A 120 -2.80 -12.87 7.94
C ILE A 120 -2.31 -14.27 8.34
N THR A 121 -2.50 -15.27 7.49
CA THR A 121 -1.98 -16.65 7.70
C THR A 121 -0.47 -16.63 7.87
N TYR A 122 0.23 -15.88 7.00
CA TYR A 122 1.68 -15.70 7.10
C TYR A 122 2.07 -15.04 8.43
N ALA A 123 1.32 -14.01 8.84
CA ALA A 123 1.59 -13.31 10.09
C ALA A 123 1.45 -14.24 11.31
N PHE A 124 0.42 -15.06 11.36
CA PHE A 124 0.24 -16.05 12.43
C PHE A 124 1.36 -17.10 12.44
N SER A 125 1.69 -17.67 11.29
CA SER A 125 2.75 -18.70 11.19
C SER A 125 4.15 -18.20 11.54
N HIS A 126 4.37 -16.87 11.44
CA HIS A 126 5.65 -16.22 11.75
C HIS A 126 5.65 -15.41 13.05
N ASN A 127 4.61 -15.56 13.88
CA ASN A 127 4.47 -14.83 15.16
C ASN A 127 4.57 -13.29 14.99
N ILE A 128 4.00 -12.75 13.91
CA ILE A 128 3.91 -11.31 13.68
C ILE A 128 2.71 -10.79 14.47
N ASN A 129 2.95 -9.82 15.35
CA ASN A 129 1.89 -9.24 16.17
C ASN A 129 0.98 -8.32 15.35
N LEU A 130 -0.20 -8.82 14.96
CA LEU A 130 -1.19 -8.07 14.21
C LEU A 130 -1.83 -6.92 15.00
N ALA A 131 -1.75 -6.92 16.33
CA ALA A 131 -2.24 -5.80 17.14
C ALA A 131 -1.44 -4.49 16.90
N MET A 132 -0.25 -4.58 16.31
CA MET A 132 0.52 -3.42 15.87
C MET A 132 0.04 -2.81 14.56
N THR A 133 -0.94 -3.42 13.88
CA THR A 133 -1.47 -2.96 12.60
C THR A 133 -2.83 -2.29 12.78
N TYR A 134 -3.11 -1.27 11.96
CA TYR A 134 -4.35 -0.53 12.00
C TYR A 134 -4.94 -0.42 10.59
N THR A 135 -6.22 -0.76 10.43
CA THR A 135 -6.91 -0.77 9.14
C THR A 135 -8.11 0.16 9.07
N CYS A 136 -8.59 0.65 10.20
CA CYS A 136 -9.81 1.46 10.25
C CYS A 136 -9.63 2.80 9.53
N THR A 137 -10.62 3.16 8.70
CA THR A 137 -10.65 4.45 7.97
C THR A 137 -11.34 5.57 8.75
N GLN A 138 -11.96 5.24 9.89
CA GLN A 138 -12.56 6.23 10.77
C GLN A 138 -11.51 6.90 11.65
N THR A 139 -11.79 8.14 12.05
CA THR A 139 -10.93 8.86 13.01
C THR A 139 -11.13 8.29 14.41
N GLY A 140 -10.07 7.81 15.04
CA GLY A 140 -10.11 7.26 16.39
C GLY A 140 -8.91 6.39 16.68
N GLU A 141 -8.63 6.15 17.96
CA GLU A 141 -7.54 5.27 18.40
C GLU A 141 -7.90 3.79 18.31
N LYS A 142 -9.20 3.48 18.30
CA LYS A 142 -9.72 2.10 18.22
C LYS A 142 -10.41 1.87 16.89
N ALA A 143 -10.23 0.67 16.33
CA ALA A 143 -10.96 0.25 15.15
C ALA A 143 -12.46 0.23 15.39
N CYS A 144 -13.26 0.79 14.48
CA CYS A 144 -14.72 0.90 14.63
C CYS A 144 -15.46 -0.45 14.46
N GLY A 145 -14.83 -1.45 13.85
CA GLY A 145 -15.40 -2.78 13.60
C GLY A 145 -16.45 -2.84 12.47
N ILE A 146 -16.91 -1.69 11.96
CA ILE A 146 -18.06 -1.63 11.02
C ILE A 146 -17.72 -1.09 9.62
N CYS A 147 -16.61 -0.36 9.45
CA CYS A 147 -16.21 0.08 8.12
C CYS A 147 -15.75 -1.11 7.24
N PRO A 148 -15.76 -0.96 5.91
CA PRO A 148 -15.39 -2.05 5.00
C PRO A 148 -14.03 -2.67 5.33
N GLU A 149 -13.04 -1.85 5.65
CA GLU A 149 -11.69 -2.30 5.99
C GLU A 149 -11.64 -3.08 7.30
N CYS A 150 -12.41 -2.65 8.33
CA CYS A 150 -12.52 -3.40 9.57
C CYS A 150 -13.22 -4.74 9.36
N ARG A 151 -14.30 -4.78 8.59
CA ARG A 151 -15.02 -6.02 8.27
C ARG A 151 -14.12 -6.97 7.48
N MET A 152 -13.45 -6.49 6.43
CA MET A 152 -12.55 -7.30 5.63
C MET A 152 -11.43 -7.91 6.47
N ARG A 153 -10.89 -7.17 7.44
CA ARG A 153 -9.89 -7.67 8.38
C ARG A 153 -10.48 -8.78 9.27
N LEU A 154 -11.63 -8.53 9.89
CA LEU A 154 -12.30 -9.50 10.77
C LEU A 154 -12.64 -10.79 10.02
N ASP A 155 -13.19 -10.67 8.80
CA ASP A 155 -13.51 -11.82 7.96
C ASP A 155 -12.24 -12.63 7.62
N SER A 156 -11.15 -11.98 7.30
CA SER A 156 -9.87 -12.63 7.01
C SER A 156 -9.28 -13.30 8.24
N GLU A 157 -9.34 -12.69 9.42
CA GLU A 157 -8.91 -13.29 10.70
C GLU A 157 -9.76 -14.51 11.06
N LEU A 158 -11.09 -14.44 10.85
CA LEU A 158 -12.01 -15.55 11.10
C LEU A 158 -11.74 -16.75 10.17
N VAL A 159 -11.41 -16.51 8.91
CA VAL A 159 -11.03 -17.58 7.97
C VAL A 159 -9.79 -18.30 8.47
N VAL A 160 -8.77 -17.57 8.88
CA VAL A 160 -7.52 -18.15 9.38
C VAL A 160 -7.73 -18.93 10.67
N MET A 161 -8.53 -18.41 11.62
CA MET A 161 -8.84 -19.11 12.88
C MET A 161 -9.64 -20.42 12.69
N LYS A 162 -10.29 -20.61 11.56
CA LYS A 162 -10.99 -21.87 11.23
C LYS A 162 -10.08 -22.91 10.59
N ILE A 163 -8.92 -22.51 10.11
CA ILE A 163 -7.95 -23.37 9.41
C ILE A 163 -6.88 -23.89 10.39
N LEU A 164 -6.61 -23.13 11.46
CA LEU A 164 -5.68 -23.48 12.53
C LEU A 164 -6.37 -24.29 13.63
#